data_db4eaf14889715ca5ffee2a9d03d91bd
#
_entry.id   db4eaf14889715ca5ffee2a9d03d91bd
#
_cell.length_a   1.000
_cell.length_b   1.000
_cell.length_c   1.000
_cell.angle_alpha   90.00
_cell.angle_beta   90.00
_cell.angle_gamma   90.00
#
_symmetry.space_group_name_H-M   'P 1'
#
loop_
_entity.id
_entity.type
_entity.pdbx_description
1 polymer ?
#
loop_
_entity_poly.entity_id
_entity_poly.type
_entity_poly.pdbx_seq_one_letter_code
_entity_poly.pdbx_strand_id
1 'polypeptide(L)'
;MIRIARPMAAGVLFVLMLSATAAAQQQPARNIVNVTGQLYRAQNDNHYTVFLVTSEGVIMSDPINRDFSRWLKNEISTRFRVPVRYVVYTHRDWDHASGGVVFADTAQFVGHINMLAGLAPPAGNPPMPTADAALDANRNGVIERAEAKGTSAIAQRFDLFDYNHDGIVNSAEIARGSVNDVYAPTVTYAGVHEITLGGKRVRMVPLGTAHSDDSVVLHFPDERAVFSADILQVKRLPQGLTPTVGAYIDALKTINAIDYDHALTGHALAGRKQDALDLQRYLEELATGVAAGVGAGKSLADIQRTLTLDSFKAFERWDTVREGHIASVYATLKGTPAQTGTR
;
A
#
# COMPACT_ATOMS: atom_id res chain seq x y z
N MET A 1 48.49 -42.33 -67.74
CA MET A 1 47.12 -42.11 -67.25
C MET A 1 47.21 -41.85 -65.76
N ILE A 2 47.09 -40.58 -65.36
CA ILE A 2 47.25 -40.13 -64.01
C ILE A 2 45.82 -39.82 -63.51
N ARG A 3 45.33 -40.57 -62.49
CA ARG A 3 44.05 -40.31 -61.81
C ARG A 3 44.25 -39.29 -60.71
N ILE A 4 43.58 -38.14 -60.82
CA ILE A 4 43.54 -37.09 -59.82
C ILE A 4 42.40 -37.41 -58.88
N ALA A 5 42.73 -37.61 -57.59
CA ALA A 5 41.74 -37.74 -56.50
C ALA A 5 41.28 -36.37 -56.03
N ARG A 6 39.94 -36.16 -55.89
CA ARG A 6 39.31 -34.98 -55.30
C ARG A 6 39.20 -35.12 -53.77
N PRO A 7 39.53 -34.12 -52.99
CA PRO A 7 39.21 -34.20 -51.52
C PRO A 7 37.76 -33.89 -51.24
N MET A 8 37.10 -34.73 -50.39
CA MET A 8 35.85 -34.48 -49.78
C MET A 8 36.01 -33.47 -48.62
N ALA A 9 35.32 -32.35 -48.71
CA ALA A 9 35.21 -31.40 -47.63
C ALA A 9 34.11 -31.89 -46.64
N ALA A 10 34.51 -32.25 -45.43
CA ALA A 10 33.59 -32.54 -44.33
C ALA A 10 33.15 -31.21 -43.69
N GLY A 11 31.88 -30.84 -43.89
CA GLY A 11 31.27 -29.71 -43.22
C GLY A 11 30.91 -30.06 -41.78
N VAL A 12 31.59 -29.42 -40.83
CA VAL A 12 31.23 -29.51 -39.41
C VAL A 12 30.08 -28.55 -39.13
N LEU A 13 28.89 -29.10 -38.86
CA LEU A 13 27.73 -28.34 -38.47
C LEU A 13 27.85 -27.99 -36.95
N PHE A 14 28.17 -26.74 -36.64
CA PHE A 14 28.19 -26.24 -35.26
C PHE A 14 26.75 -25.91 -34.85
N VAL A 15 26.09 -26.77 -34.07
CA VAL A 15 24.80 -26.49 -33.44
C VAL A 15 25.07 -25.64 -32.19
N LEU A 16 24.83 -24.32 -32.28
CA LEU A 16 24.78 -23.45 -31.12
C LEU A 16 23.52 -23.76 -30.30
N MET A 17 23.69 -24.51 -29.19
CA MET A 17 22.67 -24.59 -28.18
C MET A 17 22.61 -23.28 -27.40
N LEU A 18 21.63 -22.42 -27.69
CA LEU A 18 21.27 -21.31 -26.82
C LEU A 18 20.62 -21.89 -25.53
N SER A 19 21.37 -21.98 -24.45
CA SER A 19 20.86 -22.23 -23.13
C SER A 19 20.12 -20.97 -22.67
N ALA A 20 18.80 -20.94 -22.81
CA ALA A 20 17.97 -19.95 -22.16
C ALA A 20 17.99 -20.24 -20.65
N THR A 21 18.82 -19.54 -19.90
CA THR A 21 18.72 -19.50 -18.44
C THR A 21 17.44 -18.75 -18.09
N ALA A 22 16.36 -19.49 -17.83
CA ALA A 22 15.19 -18.93 -17.16
C ALA A 22 15.69 -18.39 -15.81
N ALA A 23 15.70 -17.08 -15.63
CA ALA A 23 15.93 -16.46 -14.33
C ALA A 23 14.84 -17.02 -13.39
N ALA A 24 15.22 -17.82 -12.42
CA ALA A 24 14.31 -18.31 -11.40
C ALA A 24 13.73 -17.08 -10.69
N GLN A 25 12.44 -16.82 -10.86
CA GLN A 25 11.75 -15.73 -10.20
C GLN A 25 11.81 -16.00 -8.71
N GLN A 26 12.49 -15.14 -7.96
CA GLN A 26 12.69 -15.31 -6.52
C GLN A 26 11.31 -15.31 -5.87
N GLN A 27 10.98 -16.39 -5.13
CA GLN A 27 9.73 -16.49 -4.42
C GLN A 27 9.65 -15.39 -3.34
N PRO A 28 8.50 -14.71 -3.18
CA PRO A 28 8.34 -13.69 -2.16
C PRO A 28 8.59 -14.26 -0.75
N ALA A 29 9.23 -13.47 0.10
CA ALA A 29 9.45 -13.84 1.50
C ALA A 29 8.11 -13.87 2.23
N ARG A 30 7.68 -15.05 2.68
CA ARG A 30 6.40 -15.26 3.38
C ARG A 30 6.62 -15.84 4.76
N ASN A 31 5.92 -15.26 5.74
CA ASN A 31 5.99 -15.72 7.12
C ASN A 31 4.66 -15.44 7.85
N ILE A 32 4.37 -16.23 8.88
CA ILE A 32 3.27 -16.00 9.82
C ILE A 32 3.86 -16.08 11.23
N VAL A 33 3.68 -15.02 12.00
CA VAL A 33 4.12 -14.94 13.40
C VAL A 33 2.92 -14.67 14.30
N ASN A 34 2.88 -15.31 15.45
CA ASN A 34 1.93 -14.96 16.51
C ASN A 34 2.36 -13.63 17.14
N VAL A 35 1.44 -12.69 17.27
CA VAL A 35 1.68 -11.40 17.92
C VAL A 35 1.38 -11.47 19.40
N THR A 36 0.15 -11.85 19.71
CA THR A 36 -0.35 -12.02 21.09
C THR A 36 -1.69 -12.77 21.04
N GLY A 37 -1.96 -13.62 22.02
CA GLY A 37 -3.19 -14.40 22.08
C GLY A 37 -3.44 -15.17 20.78
N GLN A 38 -4.56 -14.88 20.11
CA GLN A 38 -4.95 -15.49 18.83
C GLN A 38 -4.76 -14.54 17.62
N LEU A 39 -4.06 -13.42 17.81
CA LEU A 39 -3.73 -12.47 16.76
C LEU A 39 -2.39 -12.84 16.11
N TYR A 40 -2.39 -12.95 14.79
CA TYR A 40 -1.24 -13.29 13.97
C TYR A 40 -0.97 -12.17 12.96
N ARG A 41 0.30 -12.03 12.58
CA ARG A 41 0.75 -11.16 11.50
C ARG A 41 1.34 -12.02 10.38
N ALA A 42 0.89 -11.80 9.14
CA ALA A 42 1.39 -12.48 7.96
C ALA A 42 2.17 -11.50 7.07
N GLN A 43 3.25 -11.99 6.45
CA GLN A 43 4.17 -11.23 5.63
C GLN A 43 4.14 -11.71 4.18
N ASN A 44 4.22 -10.76 3.25
CA ASN A 44 4.52 -10.96 1.84
C ASN A 44 5.56 -9.92 1.41
N ASP A 45 6.84 -10.28 1.41
CA ASP A 45 7.98 -9.37 1.28
C ASP A 45 7.95 -8.23 2.31
N ASN A 46 7.72 -6.99 1.86
CA ASN A 46 7.62 -5.79 2.69
C ASN A 46 6.17 -5.36 2.98
N HIS A 47 5.18 -6.19 2.64
CA HIS A 47 3.77 -5.99 2.97
C HIS A 47 3.34 -6.92 4.09
N TYR A 48 2.48 -6.44 4.95
CA TYR A 48 1.99 -7.19 6.10
C TYR A 48 0.50 -7.03 6.27
N THR A 49 -0.14 -8.11 6.69
CA THR A 49 -1.53 -8.13 7.14
C THR A 49 -1.64 -8.81 8.50
N VAL A 50 -2.79 -8.70 9.13
CA VAL A 50 -3.08 -9.36 10.40
C VAL A 50 -4.34 -10.21 10.30
N PHE A 51 -4.41 -11.26 11.11
CA PHE A 51 -5.62 -12.05 11.24
C PHE A 51 -5.81 -12.56 12.67
N LEU A 52 -7.06 -12.55 13.11
CA LEU A 52 -7.51 -13.00 14.41
C LEU A 52 -8.23 -14.34 14.26
N VAL A 53 -7.72 -15.38 14.93
CA VAL A 53 -8.32 -16.73 14.91
C VAL A 53 -9.32 -16.86 16.03
N THR A 54 -10.50 -17.40 15.71
CA THR A 54 -11.55 -17.70 16.69
C THR A 54 -12.08 -19.13 16.50
N SER A 55 -12.91 -19.61 17.42
CA SER A 55 -13.55 -20.92 17.28
C SER A 55 -14.53 -21.03 16.10
N GLU A 56 -15.02 -19.89 15.58
CA GLU A 56 -16.03 -19.82 14.52
C GLU A 56 -15.46 -19.43 13.17
N GLY A 57 -14.17 -19.08 13.10
CA GLY A 57 -13.50 -18.65 11.88
C GLY A 57 -12.44 -17.58 12.13
N VAL A 58 -11.99 -16.97 11.06
CA VAL A 58 -10.95 -15.94 11.07
C VAL A 58 -11.51 -14.60 10.63
N ILE A 59 -11.13 -13.54 11.34
CA ILE A 59 -11.25 -12.15 10.88
C ILE A 59 -9.85 -11.74 10.41
N MET A 60 -9.67 -11.46 9.12
CA MET A 60 -8.40 -10.96 8.59
C MET A 60 -8.54 -9.54 8.04
N SER A 61 -7.42 -8.81 8.00
CA SER A 61 -7.36 -7.55 7.26
C SER A 61 -6.83 -7.79 5.83
N ASP A 62 -6.60 -6.77 5.13
CA ASP A 62 -5.98 -6.57 3.82
C ASP A 62 -5.39 -7.81 3.12
N PRO A 63 -5.95 -8.25 2.02
CA PRO A 63 -5.53 -9.48 1.32
C PRO A 63 -4.26 -9.34 0.48
N ILE A 64 -3.73 -8.12 0.29
CA ILE A 64 -2.47 -7.74 -0.39
C ILE A 64 -2.47 -8.05 -1.90
N ASN A 65 -2.58 -9.30 -2.32
CA ASN A 65 -2.71 -9.73 -3.71
C ASN A 65 -3.19 -11.19 -3.79
N ARG A 66 -3.61 -11.63 -4.99
CA ARG A 66 -4.20 -12.98 -5.20
C ARG A 66 -3.27 -14.13 -4.83
N ASP A 67 -1.98 -14.00 -5.13
CA ASP A 67 -1.04 -15.08 -4.90
C ASP A 67 -0.76 -15.26 -3.41
N PHE A 68 -0.54 -14.16 -2.70
CA PHE A 68 -0.44 -14.16 -1.25
C PHE A 68 -1.74 -14.64 -0.58
N SER A 69 -2.90 -14.17 -1.05
CA SER A 69 -4.21 -14.59 -0.53
C SER A 69 -4.43 -16.10 -0.64
N ARG A 70 -4.06 -16.72 -1.77
CA ARG A 70 -4.14 -18.20 -1.93
C ARG A 70 -3.24 -18.91 -0.94
N TRP A 71 -1.99 -18.44 -0.81
CA TRP A 71 -1.06 -18.99 0.16
C TRP A 71 -1.59 -18.83 1.60
N LEU A 72 -2.04 -17.65 2.00
CA LEU A 72 -2.53 -17.38 3.34
C LEU A 72 -3.80 -18.19 3.66
N LYS A 73 -4.73 -18.31 2.70
CA LYS A 73 -5.94 -19.15 2.86
C LYS A 73 -5.58 -20.61 3.15
N ASN A 74 -4.59 -21.15 2.42
CA ASN A 74 -4.09 -22.51 2.63
C ASN A 74 -3.43 -22.67 4.01
N GLU A 75 -2.58 -21.71 4.41
CA GLU A 75 -1.92 -21.72 5.72
C GLU A 75 -2.94 -21.66 6.88
N ILE A 76 -3.94 -20.78 6.78
CA ILE A 76 -5.02 -20.67 7.77
C ILE A 76 -5.81 -21.99 7.86
N SER A 77 -6.22 -22.54 6.73
CA SER A 77 -6.96 -23.79 6.68
C SER A 77 -6.18 -24.95 7.28
N THR A 78 -4.90 -25.06 6.97
CA THR A 78 -4.03 -26.15 7.43
C THR A 78 -3.72 -26.04 8.92
N ARG A 79 -3.39 -24.84 9.41
CA ARG A 79 -2.94 -24.64 10.79
C ARG A 79 -4.08 -24.57 11.78
N PHE A 80 -5.19 -23.89 11.42
CA PHE A 80 -6.27 -23.58 12.36
C PHE A 80 -7.56 -24.32 12.06
N ARG A 81 -7.73 -24.90 10.86
CA ARG A 81 -8.90 -25.70 10.44
C ARG A 81 -10.23 -24.94 10.54
N VAL A 82 -10.19 -23.62 10.37
CA VAL A 82 -11.36 -22.75 10.34
C VAL A 82 -11.31 -21.87 9.08
N PRO A 83 -12.48 -21.49 8.51
CA PRO A 83 -12.52 -20.62 7.33
C PRO A 83 -12.29 -19.14 7.71
N VAL A 84 -11.88 -18.35 6.72
CA VAL A 84 -11.96 -16.88 6.82
C VAL A 84 -13.43 -16.47 6.71
N ARG A 85 -13.94 -15.76 7.69
CA ARG A 85 -15.33 -15.27 7.76
C ARG A 85 -15.46 -13.79 7.42
N TYR A 86 -14.41 -13.01 7.69
CA TYR A 86 -14.39 -11.58 7.38
C TYR A 86 -13.03 -11.21 6.79
N VAL A 87 -13.08 -10.42 5.72
CA VAL A 87 -11.96 -9.63 5.20
C VAL A 87 -12.27 -8.18 5.45
N VAL A 88 -11.47 -7.51 6.27
CA VAL A 88 -11.67 -6.12 6.68
C VAL A 88 -10.60 -5.26 6.02
N TYR A 89 -11.00 -4.32 5.19
CA TYR A 89 -10.07 -3.41 4.53
C TYR A 89 -9.68 -2.26 5.45
N THR A 90 -8.36 -1.97 5.51
CA THR A 90 -7.88 -0.74 6.15
C THR A 90 -8.07 0.49 5.26
N HIS A 91 -7.96 0.31 3.94
CA HIS A 91 -8.22 1.29 2.89
C HIS A 91 -8.19 0.60 1.52
N ARG A 92 -8.47 1.36 0.43
CA ARG A 92 -8.66 0.81 -0.93
C ARG A 92 -7.41 0.59 -1.74
N ASP A 93 -6.23 1.02 -1.30
CA ASP A 93 -5.03 0.97 -2.14
C ASP A 93 -4.71 -0.47 -2.55
N TRP A 94 -4.27 -0.60 -3.81
CA TRP A 94 -4.14 -1.88 -4.51
C TRP A 94 -3.22 -2.89 -3.80
N ASP A 95 -2.16 -2.41 -3.16
CA ASP A 95 -1.16 -3.23 -2.48
C ASP A 95 -1.61 -3.72 -1.09
N HIS A 96 -2.78 -3.29 -0.65
CA HIS A 96 -3.47 -3.78 0.54
C HIS A 96 -4.76 -4.52 0.18
N ALA A 97 -5.61 -3.94 -0.67
CA ALA A 97 -6.96 -4.42 -0.89
C ALA A 97 -7.12 -5.44 -2.03
N SER A 98 -6.09 -5.63 -2.90
CA SER A 98 -6.18 -6.59 -4.00
C SER A 98 -6.21 -8.04 -3.54
N GLY A 99 -6.79 -8.92 -4.37
CA GLY A 99 -6.80 -10.36 -4.13
C GLY A 99 -7.90 -10.87 -3.20
N GLY A 100 -8.77 -10.00 -2.69
CA GLY A 100 -9.86 -10.37 -1.80
C GLY A 100 -10.77 -11.46 -2.36
N VAL A 101 -10.97 -11.51 -3.67
CA VAL A 101 -11.82 -12.51 -4.36
C VAL A 101 -11.48 -13.95 -3.98
N VAL A 102 -10.25 -14.24 -3.55
CA VAL A 102 -9.82 -15.57 -3.10
C VAL A 102 -10.62 -16.07 -1.88
N PHE A 103 -11.20 -15.17 -1.09
CA PHE A 103 -11.98 -15.49 0.11
C PHE A 103 -13.50 -15.36 -0.10
N ALA A 104 -13.96 -15.03 -1.33
CA ALA A 104 -15.37 -14.74 -1.61
C ALA A 104 -16.32 -15.94 -1.40
N ASP A 105 -15.79 -17.15 -1.33
CA ASP A 105 -16.54 -18.37 -1.03
C ASP A 105 -16.97 -18.51 0.44
N THR A 106 -16.28 -17.82 1.36
CA THR A 106 -16.52 -18.00 2.80
C THR A 106 -16.60 -16.70 3.60
N ALA A 107 -16.12 -15.58 3.06
CA ALA A 107 -15.97 -14.33 3.77
C ALA A 107 -16.98 -13.26 3.36
N GLN A 108 -17.38 -12.43 4.33
CA GLN A 108 -17.93 -11.11 4.10
C GLN A 108 -16.80 -10.08 4.02
N PHE A 109 -16.96 -9.09 3.14
CA PHE A 109 -15.97 -8.03 2.92
C PHE A 109 -16.46 -6.75 3.58
N VAL A 110 -15.67 -6.20 4.49
CA VAL A 110 -16.06 -5.06 5.32
C VAL A 110 -15.12 -3.90 5.04
N GLY A 111 -15.66 -2.74 4.69
CA GLY A 111 -14.88 -1.55 4.36
C GLY A 111 -15.60 -0.25 4.70
N HIS A 112 -14.85 0.84 4.82
CA HIS A 112 -15.44 2.17 4.98
C HIS A 112 -16.28 2.53 3.74
N ILE A 113 -17.40 3.25 3.91
CA ILE A 113 -18.31 3.57 2.80
C ILE A 113 -17.62 4.32 1.65
N ASN A 114 -16.64 5.16 1.95
CA ASN A 114 -15.88 5.91 0.96
C ASN A 114 -15.06 5.02 0.03
N MET A 115 -14.75 3.78 0.45
CA MET A 115 -14.07 2.82 -0.42
C MET A 115 -14.86 2.56 -1.71
N LEU A 116 -16.19 2.46 -1.63
CA LEU A 116 -17.03 2.23 -2.82
C LEU A 116 -16.90 3.37 -3.84
N ALA A 117 -16.86 4.62 -3.38
CA ALA A 117 -16.66 5.77 -4.26
C ALA A 117 -15.27 5.75 -4.93
N GLY A 118 -14.24 5.35 -4.19
CA GLY A 118 -12.88 5.22 -4.72
C GLY A 118 -12.69 4.04 -5.69
N LEU A 119 -13.53 3.02 -5.61
CA LEU A 119 -13.52 1.87 -6.55
C LEU A 119 -14.34 2.13 -7.80
N ALA A 120 -15.27 3.09 -7.79
CA ALA A 120 -16.04 3.46 -8.96
C ALA A 120 -15.21 4.28 -9.95
N PRO A 121 -15.39 4.10 -11.26
CA PRO A 121 -14.84 5.03 -12.24
C PRO A 121 -15.37 6.44 -11.99
N PRO A 122 -14.54 7.50 -12.14
CA PRO A 122 -15.02 8.87 -12.01
C PRO A 122 -16.08 9.17 -13.08
N ALA A 123 -17.00 10.07 -12.78
CA ALA A 123 -17.96 10.56 -13.77
C ALA A 123 -17.23 11.38 -14.85
N GLY A 124 -17.36 10.97 -16.12
CA GLY A 124 -16.74 11.62 -17.27
C GLY A 124 -15.25 11.27 -17.45
N ASN A 125 -14.62 11.99 -18.38
CA ASN A 125 -13.21 11.83 -18.70
C ASN A 125 -12.43 13.03 -18.13
N PRO A 126 -11.79 12.92 -16.94
CA PRO A 126 -10.92 13.96 -16.44
C PRO A 126 -9.71 14.13 -17.38
N PRO A 127 -9.02 15.28 -17.38
CA PRO A 127 -7.81 15.44 -18.15
C PRO A 127 -6.75 14.43 -17.69
N MET A 128 -6.05 13.82 -18.65
CA MET A 128 -4.92 12.93 -18.33
C MET A 128 -3.83 13.70 -17.60
N PRO A 129 -3.30 13.18 -16.47
CA PRO A 129 -2.19 13.82 -15.77
C PRO A 129 -0.97 13.98 -16.69
N THR A 130 -0.26 15.12 -16.59
CA THR A 130 0.88 15.42 -17.47
C THR A 130 1.97 14.34 -17.45
N ALA A 131 2.20 13.73 -16.29
CA ALA A 131 3.19 12.66 -16.14
C ALA A 131 2.80 11.40 -16.95
N ASP A 132 1.52 11.07 -16.98
CA ASP A 132 1.00 9.90 -17.68
C ASP A 132 0.81 10.18 -19.18
N ALA A 133 0.47 11.42 -19.56
CA ALA A 133 0.39 11.85 -20.96
C ALA A 133 1.71 11.68 -21.73
N ALA A 134 2.85 11.60 -21.03
CA ALA A 134 4.13 11.28 -21.66
C ALA A 134 4.23 9.83 -22.16
N LEU A 135 3.37 8.94 -21.71
CA LEU A 135 3.29 7.54 -22.19
C LEU A 135 2.48 7.44 -23.49
N ASP A 136 1.52 8.31 -23.72
CA ASP A 136 0.72 8.39 -24.94
C ASP A 136 1.59 8.92 -26.12
N ALA A 137 2.37 8.02 -26.71
CA ALA A 137 3.36 8.38 -27.72
C ALA A 137 2.72 8.77 -29.06
N ASN A 138 1.58 8.17 -29.41
CA ASN A 138 0.84 8.46 -30.63
C ASN A 138 -0.17 9.61 -30.48
N ARG A 139 -0.39 10.12 -29.23
CA ARG A 139 -1.26 11.24 -28.87
C ARG A 139 -2.72 11.02 -29.24
N ASN A 140 -3.20 9.80 -29.07
CA ASN A 140 -4.62 9.48 -29.32
C ASN A 140 -5.51 9.65 -28.06
N GLY A 141 -4.94 10.05 -26.91
CA GLY A 141 -5.65 10.34 -25.67
C GLY A 141 -5.86 9.14 -24.75
N VAL A 142 -5.26 7.99 -25.07
CA VAL A 142 -5.25 6.77 -24.27
C VAL A 142 -3.84 6.18 -24.25
N ILE A 143 -3.58 5.25 -23.34
CA ILE A 143 -2.30 4.54 -23.26
C ILE A 143 -2.54 3.09 -23.61
N GLU A 144 -2.04 2.64 -24.77
CA GLU A 144 -2.06 1.23 -25.13
C GLU A 144 -0.98 0.46 -24.35
N ARG A 145 -1.18 -0.85 -24.20
CA ARG A 145 -0.20 -1.72 -23.53
C ARG A 145 1.22 -1.62 -24.13
N ALA A 146 1.32 -1.40 -25.44
CA ALA A 146 2.60 -1.23 -26.12
C ALA A 146 3.33 0.07 -25.75
N GLU A 147 2.62 1.08 -25.30
CA GLU A 147 3.13 2.38 -24.86
C GLU A 147 3.47 2.40 -23.37
N ALA A 148 2.81 1.56 -22.57
CA ALA A 148 3.04 1.42 -21.14
C ALA A 148 4.43 0.79 -20.85
N LYS A 149 5.48 1.60 -20.94
CA LYS A 149 6.89 1.19 -20.78
C LYS A 149 7.58 1.90 -19.64
N GLY A 150 8.69 1.32 -19.16
CA GLY A 150 9.52 1.92 -18.12
C GLY A 150 9.03 1.62 -16.71
N THR A 151 9.21 2.58 -15.81
CA THR A 151 8.96 2.43 -14.36
C THR A 151 7.70 3.14 -13.88
N SER A 152 6.84 3.62 -14.78
CA SER A 152 5.57 4.25 -14.38
C SER A 152 4.64 3.23 -13.71
N ALA A 153 3.73 3.73 -12.88
CA ALA A 153 2.72 2.90 -12.24
C ALA A 153 1.88 2.12 -13.27
N ILE A 154 1.49 2.78 -14.37
CA ILE A 154 0.71 2.17 -15.46
C ILE A 154 1.51 1.05 -16.14
N ALA A 155 2.81 1.28 -16.43
CA ALA A 155 3.65 0.25 -17.04
C ALA A 155 3.80 -1.01 -16.17
N GLN A 156 3.91 -0.83 -14.87
CA GLN A 156 4.10 -1.93 -13.92
C GLN A 156 2.80 -2.67 -13.59
N ARG A 157 1.65 -1.99 -13.67
CA ARG A 157 0.36 -2.48 -13.18
C ARG A 157 -0.77 -2.28 -14.18
N PHE A 158 -0.49 -2.33 -15.48
CA PHE A 158 -1.45 -2.04 -16.56
C PHE A 158 -2.82 -2.72 -16.33
N ASP A 159 -2.83 -4.02 -16.04
CA ASP A 159 -4.06 -4.79 -15.84
C ASP A 159 -4.87 -4.34 -14.60
N LEU A 160 -4.24 -3.67 -13.64
CA LEU A 160 -4.93 -3.11 -12.48
C LEU A 160 -5.57 -1.75 -12.79
N PHE A 161 -5.11 -1.05 -13.83
CA PHE A 161 -5.73 0.18 -14.34
C PHE A 161 -6.81 -0.11 -15.37
N ASP A 162 -6.57 -1.02 -16.32
CA ASP A 162 -7.48 -1.41 -17.41
C ASP A 162 -8.75 -2.05 -16.83
N TYR A 163 -9.75 -1.20 -16.53
CA TYR A 163 -10.96 -1.60 -15.80
C TYR A 163 -11.87 -2.50 -16.61
N ASN A 164 -12.02 -2.20 -17.89
CA ASN A 164 -12.94 -2.90 -18.79
C ASN A 164 -12.27 -4.02 -19.59
N HIS A 165 -10.94 -4.19 -19.42
CA HIS A 165 -10.10 -5.19 -20.10
C HIS A 165 -10.11 -5.05 -21.63
N ASP A 166 -10.18 -3.81 -22.14
CA ASP A 166 -10.16 -3.53 -23.57
C ASP A 166 -8.74 -3.36 -24.15
N GLY A 167 -7.72 -3.41 -23.28
CA GLY A 167 -6.30 -3.34 -23.67
C GLY A 167 -5.76 -1.93 -23.76
N ILE A 168 -6.53 -0.92 -23.33
CA ILE A 168 -6.10 0.47 -23.23
C ILE A 168 -6.37 1.00 -21.81
N VAL A 169 -5.67 2.06 -21.43
CA VAL A 169 -5.91 2.80 -20.18
C VAL A 169 -6.21 4.24 -20.53
N ASN A 170 -7.44 4.67 -20.28
CA ASN A 170 -7.91 6.03 -20.52
C ASN A 170 -7.79 6.92 -19.27
N SER A 171 -8.08 8.20 -19.40
CA SER A 171 -7.93 9.16 -18.30
C SER A 171 -8.85 8.89 -17.10
N ALA A 172 -10.03 8.30 -17.32
CA ALA A 172 -10.94 7.92 -16.23
C ALA A 172 -10.38 6.74 -15.42
N GLU A 173 -9.76 5.77 -16.11
CA GLU A 173 -9.08 4.63 -15.48
C GLU A 173 -7.83 5.04 -14.72
N ILE A 174 -7.06 5.99 -15.26
CA ILE A 174 -5.93 6.59 -14.54
C ILE A 174 -6.41 7.28 -13.25
N ALA A 175 -7.46 8.07 -13.34
CA ALA A 175 -8.02 8.77 -12.18
C ALA A 175 -8.62 7.82 -11.12
N ARG A 176 -9.17 6.67 -11.55
CA ARG A 176 -9.62 5.61 -10.66
C ARG A 176 -8.45 4.92 -9.93
N GLY A 177 -7.32 4.79 -10.59
CA GLY A 177 -6.14 4.11 -10.05
C GLY A 177 -6.13 2.59 -10.28
N SER A 178 -5.11 1.93 -9.75
CA SER A 178 -4.80 0.50 -9.97
C SER A 178 -5.61 -0.44 -9.06
N VAL A 179 -6.94 -0.30 -9.00
CA VAL A 179 -7.81 -1.00 -8.04
C VAL A 179 -8.67 -2.12 -8.64
N ASN A 180 -8.39 -2.57 -9.87
CA ASN A 180 -9.20 -3.59 -10.55
C ASN A 180 -9.26 -4.94 -9.83
N ASP A 181 -8.24 -5.29 -9.07
CA ASP A 181 -8.21 -6.54 -8.31
C ASP A 181 -8.78 -6.42 -6.88
N VAL A 182 -9.34 -5.24 -6.55
CA VAL A 182 -9.99 -5.02 -5.26
C VAL A 182 -11.41 -5.56 -5.31
N TYR A 183 -11.72 -6.54 -4.46
CA TYR A 183 -13.07 -7.04 -4.31
C TYR A 183 -13.86 -6.07 -3.43
N ALA A 184 -14.92 -5.46 -3.99
CA ALA A 184 -15.67 -4.43 -3.31
C ALA A 184 -16.25 -4.92 -1.95
N PRO A 185 -16.28 -4.08 -0.91
CA PRO A 185 -16.89 -4.46 0.36
C PRO A 185 -18.38 -4.75 0.19
N THR A 186 -18.84 -5.85 0.82
CA THR A 186 -20.26 -6.27 0.86
C THR A 186 -20.98 -5.70 2.08
N VAL A 187 -20.22 -5.27 3.08
CA VAL A 187 -20.69 -4.57 4.29
C VAL A 187 -19.94 -3.26 4.40
N THR A 188 -20.65 -2.15 4.50
CA THR A 188 -20.04 -0.81 4.61
C THR A 188 -20.50 -0.08 5.86
N TYR A 189 -19.65 0.84 6.33
CA TYR A 189 -19.92 1.68 7.50
C TYR A 189 -19.26 3.05 7.30
N ALA A 190 -19.74 4.08 8.02
CA ALA A 190 -19.17 5.43 7.97
C ALA A 190 -18.50 5.85 9.30
N GLY A 191 -19.01 5.36 10.42
CA GLY A 191 -18.45 5.63 11.76
C GLY A 191 -17.70 4.44 12.32
N VAL A 192 -17.51 4.40 13.63
CA VAL A 192 -16.93 3.22 14.29
C VAL A 192 -17.84 2.02 14.06
N HIS A 193 -17.26 0.92 13.60
CA HIS A 193 -17.96 -0.35 13.39
C HIS A 193 -17.28 -1.47 14.17
N GLU A 194 -18.03 -2.48 14.60
CA GLU A 194 -17.50 -3.61 15.36
C GLU A 194 -18.00 -4.93 14.78
N ILE A 195 -17.08 -5.88 14.65
CA ILE A 195 -17.36 -7.28 14.30
C ILE A 195 -17.11 -8.12 15.55
N THR A 196 -18.05 -9.01 15.88
CA THR A 196 -17.88 -10.05 16.89
C THR A 196 -17.94 -11.42 16.23
N LEU A 197 -16.95 -12.28 16.48
CA LEU A 197 -16.90 -13.65 15.98
C LEU A 197 -16.24 -14.55 17.04
N GLY A 198 -16.90 -15.63 17.42
CA GLY A 198 -16.37 -16.59 18.39
C GLY A 198 -15.97 -15.94 19.72
N GLY A 199 -16.74 -14.95 20.18
CA GLY A 199 -16.50 -14.21 21.41
C GLY A 199 -15.38 -13.16 21.35
N LYS A 200 -14.72 -12.98 20.20
CA LYS A 200 -13.68 -11.98 19.96
C LYS A 200 -14.23 -10.78 19.20
N ARG A 201 -13.65 -9.60 19.45
CA ARG A 201 -14.10 -8.34 18.86
C ARG A 201 -12.98 -7.68 18.05
N VAL A 202 -13.36 -7.10 16.91
CA VAL A 202 -12.52 -6.22 16.12
C VAL A 202 -13.28 -4.94 15.82
N ARG A 203 -12.71 -3.79 16.17
CA ARG A 203 -13.32 -2.47 15.95
C ARG A 203 -12.57 -1.75 14.84
N MET A 204 -13.29 -1.22 13.88
CA MET A 204 -12.81 -0.37 12.81
C MET A 204 -13.08 1.08 13.21
N VAL A 205 -12.03 1.88 13.33
CA VAL A 205 -12.13 3.30 13.73
C VAL A 205 -11.64 4.16 12.57
N PRO A 206 -12.49 4.98 11.94
CA PRO A 206 -12.08 5.87 10.85
C PRO A 206 -11.02 6.88 11.29
N LEU A 207 -10.06 7.15 10.39
CA LEU A 207 -8.91 8.03 10.62
C LEU A 207 -9.01 9.37 9.86
N GLY A 208 -10.20 9.69 9.36
CA GLY A 208 -10.43 10.91 8.59
C GLY A 208 -9.86 10.81 7.17
N THR A 209 -9.12 11.83 6.74
CA THR A 209 -8.59 11.92 5.37
C THR A 209 -7.09 11.62 5.27
N ALA A 210 -6.46 11.20 6.37
CA ALA A 210 -5.04 10.86 6.35
C ALA A 210 -4.80 9.67 5.43
N HIS A 211 -3.81 9.78 4.55
CA HIS A 211 -3.47 8.85 3.49
C HIS A 211 -4.60 8.70 2.44
N SER A 212 -5.77 8.22 2.83
CA SER A 212 -6.97 8.17 1.99
C SER A 212 -8.23 8.42 2.84
N ASP A 213 -9.34 8.79 2.21
CA ASP A 213 -10.59 9.16 2.87
C ASP A 213 -11.41 7.97 3.39
N ASP A 214 -10.92 6.76 3.14
CA ASP A 214 -11.46 5.49 3.63
C ASP A 214 -10.55 4.79 4.65
N SER A 215 -9.47 5.45 5.07
CA SER A 215 -8.49 4.89 6.00
C SER A 215 -9.07 4.63 7.39
N VAL A 216 -8.80 3.44 7.92
CA VAL A 216 -9.22 3.05 9.27
C VAL A 216 -8.07 2.39 10.04
N VAL A 217 -8.15 2.43 11.37
CA VAL A 217 -7.38 1.56 12.25
C VAL A 217 -8.25 0.42 12.74
N LEU A 218 -7.72 -0.80 12.67
CA LEU A 218 -8.33 -1.97 13.30
C LEU A 218 -7.83 -2.07 14.73
N HIS A 219 -8.74 -2.10 15.68
CA HIS A 219 -8.46 -2.30 17.09
C HIS A 219 -8.94 -3.69 17.52
N PHE A 220 -8.05 -4.45 18.13
CA PHE A 220 -8.26 -5.77 18.72
C PHE A 220 -8.23 -5.64 20.25
N PRO A 221 -9.37 -5.34 20.91
CA PRO A 221 -9.38 -4.99 22.33
C PRO A 221 -8.82 -6.09 23.23
N ASP A 222 -9.21 -7.34 22.97
CA ASP A 222 -8.82 -8.49 23.78
C ASP A 222 -7.32 -8.84 23.63
N GLU A 223 -6.74 -8.53 22.49
CA GLU A 223 -5.33 -8.72 22.15
C GLU A 223 -4.47 -7.47 22.44
N ARG A 224 -5.10 -6.38 22.88
CA ARG A 224 -4.45 -5.09 23.16
C ARG A 224 -3.56 -4.66 21.98
N ALA A 225 -4.10 -4.73 20.76
CA ALA A 225 -3.37 -4.45 19.54
C ALA A 225 -4.14 -3.51 18.60
N VAL A 226 -3.40 -2.75 17.79
CA VAL A 226 -3.96 -1.98 16.67
C VAL A 226 -3.20 -2.34 15.39
N PHE A 227 -3.91 -2.27 14.26
CA PHE A 227 -3.32 -2.38 12.93
C PHE A 227 -3.82 -1.24 12.04
N SER A 228 -2.90 -0.49 11.45
CA SER A 228 -3.21 0.51 10.41
C SER A 228 -2.12 0.44 9.36
N ALA A 229 -2.50 0.12 8.12
CA ALA A 229 -1.54 -0.26 7.10
C ALA A 229 -0.53 0.84 6.80
N ASP A 230 -0.95 2.01 6.35
CA ASP A 230 -0.04 3.05 5.84
C ASP A 230 0.10 4.28 6.73
N ILE A 231 -0.82 4.47 7.68
CA ILE A 231 -0.74 5.60 8.60
C ILE A 231 0.23 5.32 9.73
N LEU A 232 0.18 4.10 10.30
CA LEU A 232 1.08 3.72 11.37
C LEU A 232 2.40 3.19 10.81
N GLN A 233 3.49 3.85 11.19
CA GLN A 233 4.85 3.49 10.78
C GLN A 233 5.73 3.38 12.03
N VAL A 234 6.38 2.22 12.22
CA VAL A 234 7.26 1.96 13.36
C VAL A 234 8.71 2.22 12.97
N LYS A 235 9.34 3.20 13.59
CA LYS A 235 10.74 3.63 13.33
C LYS A 235 11.02 3.90 11.84
N ARG A 236 10.00 4.32 11.12
CA ARG A 236 10.03 4.64 9.70
C ARG A 236 9.18 5.86 9.45
N LEU A 237 9.57 6.74 8.54
CA LEU A 237 8.76 7.88 8.14
C LEU A 237 7.84 7.52 6.96
N PRO A 238 6.61 8.07 6.89
CA PRO A 238 5.74 7.89 5.75
C PRO A 238 6.41 8.43 4.47
N GLN A 239 6.04 7.89 3.31
CA GLN A 239 6.59 8.35 2.03
C GLN A 239 6.15 9.78 1.70
N GLY A 240 4.92 10.13 2.03
CA GLY A 240 4.33 11.44 1.84
C GLY A 240 3.32 11.77 2.94
N LEU A 241 2.86 13.01 2.97
CA LEU A 241 1.90 13.52 3.95
C LEU A 241 0.62 13.98 3.24
N THR A 242 -0.17 13.04 2.74
CA THR A 242 -1.40 13.31 1.99
C THR A 242 -2.63 13.18 2.90
N PRO A 243 -3.62 14.08 2.87
CA PRO A 243 -3.59 15.34 2.12
C PRO A 243 -2.74 16.42 2.79
N THR A 244 -2.54 16.36 4.12
CA THR A 244 -1.75 17.34 4.90
C THR A 244 -1.12 16.68 6.12
N VAL A 245 -0.09 17.32 6.67
CA VAL A 245 0.51 16.92 7.96
C VAL A 245 -0.51 16.95 9.10
N GLY A 246 -1.46 17.89 9.10
CA GLY A 246 -2.51 18.02 10.10
C GLY A 246 -3.42 16.79 10.12
N ALA A 247 -3.84 16.30 8.95
CA ALA A 247 -4.65 15.08 8.85
C ALA A 247 -3.92 13.86 9.45
N TYR A 248 -2.61 13.71 9.20
CA TYR A 248 -1.81 12.64 9.79
C TYR A 248 -1.68 12.75 11.31
N ILE A 249 -1.47 13.97 11.83
CA ILE A 249 -1.41 14.21 13.28
C ILE A 249 -2.74 13.82 13.94
N ASP A 250 -3.87 14.19 13.35
CA ASP A 250 -5.20 13.89 13.89
C ASP A 250 -5.50 12.38 13.84
N ALA A 251 -5.10 11.69 12.78
CA ALA A 251 -5.18 10.23 12.68
C ALA A 251 -4.33 9.54 13.77
N LEU A 252 -3.09 9.98 13.98
CA LEU A 252 -2.23 9.43 15.04
C LEU A 252 -2.75 9.74 16.43
N LYS A 253 -3.34 10.90 16.69
CA LYS A 253 -4.04 11.19 17.94
C LYS A 253 -5.20 10.23 18.18
N THR A 254 -5.98 9.92 17.12
CA THR A 254 -7.08 8.95 17.19
C THR A 254 -6.52 7.55 17.54
N ILE A 255 -5.47 7.10 16.89
CA ILE A 255 -4.81 5.82 17.20
C ILE A 255 -4.27 5.81 18.62
N ASN A 256 -3.56 6.86 19.04
CA ASN A 256 -2.93 6.95 20.35
C ASN A 256 -3.92 7.10 21.52
N ALA A 257 -5.17 7.51 21.25
CA ALA A 257 -6.25 7.52 22.23
C ALA A 257 -6.78 6.10 22.56
N ILE A 258 -6.53 5.12 21.69
CA ILE A 258 -6.90 3.72 21.93
C ILE A 258 -5.97 3.11 22.99
N ASP A 259 -6.50 2.22 23.82
CA ASP A 259 -5.69 1.44 24.77
C ASP A 259 -5.15 0.19 24.10
N TYR A 260 -3.83 0.14 23.84
CA TYR A 260 -3.15 -0.98 23.21
C TYR A 260 -1.66 -1.03 23.61
N ASP A 261 -1.07 -2.22 23.44
CA ASP A 261 0.37 -2.48 23.66
C ASP A 261 1.12 -2.73 22.34
N HIS A 262 0.44 -3.35 21.35
CA HIS A 262 1.03 -3.77 20.08
C HIS A 262 0.59 -2.86 18.94
N ALA A 263 1.56 -2.23 18.28
CA ALA A 263 1.39 -1.38 17.10
C ALA A 263 1.77 -2.19 15.84
N LEU A 264 0.81 -2.51 14.99
CA LEU A 264 1.02 -3.33 13.79
C LEU A 264 0.81 -2.47 12.54
N THR A 265 1.69 -2.66 11.55
CA THR A 265 1.79 -1.81 10.36
C THR A 265 1.75 -2.65 9.08
N GLY A 266 1.36 -2.03 7.95
CA GLY A 266 1.34 -2.68 6.64
C GLY A 266 2.71 -2.76 5.95
N HIS A 267 3.64 -1.83 6.25
CA HIS A 267 4.92 -1.73 5.53
C HIS A 267 6.16 -1.63 6.41
N ALA A 268 6.00 -1.62 7.73
CA ALA A 268 7.12 -1.49 8.65
C ALA A 268 7.13 -2.61 9.69
N LEU A 269 8.07 -2.58 10.60
CA LEU A 269 8.16 -3.52 11.72
C LEU A 269 6.93 -3.38 12.63
N ALA A 270 6.58 -4.44 13.34
CA ALA A 270 5.68 -4.35 14.48
C ALA A 270 6.40 -3.64 15.64
N GLY A 271 5.65 -2.84 16.40
CA GLY A 271 6.17 -2.06 17.51
C GLY A 271 5.21 -1.97 18.68
N ARG A 272 5.39 -0.90 19.44
CA ARG A 272 4.63 -0.60 20.65
C ARG A 272 3.95 0.77 20.53
N LYS A 273 3.06 1.08 21.44
CA LYS A 273 2.40 2.39 21.53
C LYS A 273 3.38 3.56 21.50
N GLN A 274 4.56 3.40 22.13
CA GLN A 274 5.60 4.43 22.12
C GLN A 274 6.09 4.77 20.71
N ASP A 275 6.18 3.79 19.80
CA ASP A 275 6.60 4.04 18.42
C ASP A 275 5.59 4.90 17.65
N ALA A 276 4.29 4.73 17.93
CA ALA A 276 3.23 5.57 17.35
C ALA A 276 3.27 7.00 17.94
N LEU A 277 3.55 7.15 19.24
CA LEU A 277 3.76 8.45 19.88
C LEU A 277 4.99 9.17 19.33
N ASP A 278 6.07 8.43 19.06
CA ASP A 278 7.28 9.01 18.46
C ASP A 278 7.03 9.49 17.01
N LEU A 279 6.24 8.77 16.22
CA LEU A 279 5.82 9.24 14.89
C LEU A 279 4.95 10.50 14.97
N GLN A 280 3.98 10.55 15.90
CA GLN A 280 3.17 11.73 16.13
C GLN A 280 4.05 12.93 16.50
N ARG A 281 5.00 12.76 17.42
CA ARG A 281 5.94 13.79 17.83
C ARG A 281 6.77 14.32 16.65
N TYR A 282 7.26 13.42 15.77
CA TYR A 282 7.96 13.84 14.55
C TYR A 282 7.11 14.80 13.71
N LEU A 283 5.85 14.46 13.46
CA LEU A 283 4.96 15.29 12.64
C LEU A 283 4.59 16.62 13.32
N GLU A 284 4.43 16.63 14.63
CA GLU A 284 4.16 17.85 15.41
C GLU A 284 5.38 18.79 15.43
N GLU A 285 6.60 18.25 15.64
CA GLU A 285 7.84 19.04 15.57
C GLU A 285 8.09 19.57 14.16
N LEU A 286 7.84 18.78 13.11
CA LEU A 286 7.89 19.18 11.72
C LEU A 286 6.93 20.34 11.45
N ALA A 287 5.65 20.20 11.78
CA ALA A 287 4.63 21.22 11.54
C ALA A 287 4.96 22.54 12.27
N THR A 288 5.33 22.43 13.54
CA THR A 288 5.70 23.59 14.38
C THR A 288 6.96 24.29 13.87
N GLY A 289 7.99 23.53 13.51
CA GLY A 289 9.25 24.09 13.03
C GLY A 289 9.10 24.79 11.69
N VAL A 290 8.34 24.22 10.76
CA VAL A 290 8.06 24.86 9.47
C VAL A 290 7.20 26.12 9.66
N ALA A 291 6.17 26.09 10.50
CA ALA A 291 5.32 27.24 10.79
C ALA A 291 6.14 28.41 11.40
N ALA A 292 7.03 28.11 12.35
CA ALA A 292 7.95 29.10 12.93
C ALA A 292 8.88 29.70 11.87
N GLY A 293 9.43 28.89 10.96
CA GLY A 293 10.27 29.36 9.87
C GLY A 293 9.51 30.26 8.90
N VAL A 294 8.29 29.90 8.51
CA VAL A 294 7.42 30.73 7.66
C VAL A 294 7.06 32.02 8.35
N GLY A 295 6.70 31.99 9.64
CA GLY A 295 6.40 33.19 10.43
C GLY A 295 7.60 34.15 10.57
N ALA A 296 8.83 33.61 10.57
CA ALA A 296 10.08 34.40 10.56
C ALA A 296 10.51 34.85 9.15
N GLY A 297 9.70 34.65 8.11
CA GLY A 297 10.00 35.03 6.73
C GLY A 297 11.11 34.22 6.05
N LYS A 298 11.48 33.07 6.57
CA LYS A 298 12.51 32.20 5.98
C LYS A 298 12.04 31.59 4.65
N SER A 299 12.98 31.41 3.73
CA SER A 299 12.74 30.64 2.51
C SER A 299 12.60 29.15 2.81
N LEU A 300 11.99 28.38 1.88
CA LEU A 300 11.92 26.91 1.97
C LEU A 300 13.33 26.31 2.15
N ALA A 301 14.30 26.75 1.35
CA ALA A 301 15.68 26.27 1.42
C ALA A 301 16.33 26.54 2.79
N ASP A 302 16.07 27.71 3.40
CA ASP A 302 16.57 27.99 4.75
C ASP A 302 15.94 27.12 5.81
N ILE A 303 14.64 26.83 5.69
CA ILE A 303 13.96 25.94 6.63
C ILE A 303 14.49 24.51 6.47
N GLN A 304 14.63 24.00 5.25
CA GLN A 304 15.19 22.65 4.99
C GLN A 304 16.61 22.51 5.56
N ARG A 305 17.43 23.55 5.45
CA ARG A 305 18.80 23.59 5.99
C ARG A 305 18.85 23.64 7.52
N THR A 306 17.92 24.38 8.17
CA THR A 306 17.98 24.67 9.61
C THR A 306 17.09 23.79 10.49
N LEU A 307 16.01 23.20 9.94
CA LEU A 307 15.10 22.30 10.64
C LEU A 307 15.56 20.85 10.41
N THR A 308 16.51 20.39 11.19
CA THR A 308 17.17 19.10 10.98
C THR A 308 16.35 17.91 11.50
N LEU A 309 15.55 18.09 12.56
CA LEU A 309 14.77 17.02 13.20
C LEU A 309 15.63 15.82 13.62
N ASP A 310 16.84 16.09 14.16
CA ASP A 310 17.87 15.12 14.43
C ASP A 310 17.46 14.02 15.42
N SER A 311 16.49 14.28 16.29
CA SER A 311 15.92 13.28 17.21
C SER A 311 15.32 12.07 16.48
N PHE A 312 15.01 12.20 15.20
CA PHE A 312 14.38 11.16 14.38
C PHE A 312 15.30 10.60 13.28
N LYS A 313 16.58 10.98 13.30
CA LYS A 313 17.57 10.60 12.28
C LYS A 313 17.76 9.08 12.15
N ALA A 314 17.45 8.34 13.21
CA ALA A 314 17.50 6.88 13.21
C ALA A 314 16.26 6.22 12.55
N PHE A 315 15.24 7.02 12.17
CA PHE A 315 14.06 6.46 11.48
C PHE A 315 14.41 6.18 10.01
N GLU A 316 14.00 5.00 9.55
CA GLU A 316 14.11 4.64 8.14
C GLU A 316 13.47 5.74 7.27
N ARG A 317 14.06 6.04 6.12
CA ARG A 317 13.68 7.09 5.17
C ARG A 317 13.95 8.54 5.63
N TRP A 318 14.49 8.79 6.82
CA TRP A 318 14.73 10.18 7.27
C TRP A 318 15.52 10.98 6.23
N ASP A 319 16.62 10.43 5.70
CA ASP A 319 17.48 11.10 4.70
C ASP A 319 16.74 11.39 3.38
N THR A 320 15.72 10.60 3.03
CA THR A 320 15.06 10.68 1.72
C THR A 320 13.77 11.47 1.73
N VAL A 321 13.04 11.55 2.87
CA VAL A 321 11.71 12.16 2.90
C VAL A 321 11.64 13.46 3.69
N ARG A 322 12.57 13.74 4.63
CA ARG A 322 12.51 14.91 5.51
C ARG A 322 12.34 16.23 4.76
N GLU A 323 13.15 16.46 3.73
CA GLU A 323 13.08 17.69 2.94
C GLU A 323 11.76 17.83 2.16
N GLY A 324 11.23 16.70 1.64
CA GLY A 324 9.93 16.64 1.02
C GLY A 324 8.79 16.91 1.99
N HIS A 325 8.87 16.40 3.22
CA HIS A 325 7.90 16.68 4.27
C HIS A 325 7.90 18.17 4.64
N ILE A 326 9.08 18.80 4.80
CA ILE A 326 9.21 20.24 5.04
C ILE A 326 8.57 21.01 3.88
N ALA A 327 8.85 20.65 2.64
CA ALA A 327 8.29 21.30 1.46
C ALA A 327 6.76 21.17 1.39
N SER A 328 6.20 20.02 1.72
CA SER A 328 4.75 19.78 1.77
C SER A 328 4.06 20.68 2.79
N VAL A 329 4.60 20.77 4.01
CA VAL A 329 4.05 21.63 5.07
C VAL A 329 4.20 23.11 4.68
N TYR A 330 5.34 23.51 4.13
CA TYR A 330 5.58 24.87 3.65
C TYR A 330 4.57 25.29 2.58
N ALA A 331 4.34 24.44 1.57
CA ALA A 331 3.39 24.69 0.50
C ALA A 331 1.97 24.86 1.04
N THR A 332 1.54 23.99 1.96
CA THR A 332 0.23 24.07 2.63
C THR A 332 0.06 25.42 3.34
N LEU A 333 1.07 25.87 4.11
CA LEU A 333 1.02 27.15 4.83
C LEU A 333 1.04 28.39 3.91
N LYS A 334 1.60 28.27 2.70
CA LYS A 334 1.61 29.33 1.68
C LYS A 334 0.37 29.31 0.78
N GLY A 335 -0.58 28.39 0.98
CA GLY A 335 -1.77 28.25 0.15
C GLY A 335 -1.48 27.72 -1.27
N THR A 336 -0.32 27.11 -1.48
CA THR A 336 0.04 26.46 -2.73
C THR A 336 -0.34 24.99 -2.62
N PRO A 337 -1.01 24.38 -3.62
CA PRO A 337 -1.28 22.95 -3.59
C PRO A 337 0.01 22.15 -3.39
N ALA A 338 0.03 21.23 -2.42
CA ALA A 338 1.15 20.30 -2.29
C ALA A 338 1.25 19.49 -3.60
N GLN A 339 2.47 19.35 -4.13
CA GLN A 339 2.70 18.43 -5.24
C GLN A 339 2.42 17.02 -4.69
N THR A 340 1.30 16.45 -5.10
CA THR A 340 0.97 15.05 -4.79
C THR A 340 1.99 14.19 -5.51
N GLY A 341 2.89 13.56 -4.74
CA GLY A 341 3.71 12.49 -5.27
C GLY A 341 2.79 11.42 -5.87
N THR A 342 3.13 10.90 -7.02
CA THR A 342 2.42 9.79 -7.70
C THR A 342 2.21 8.64 -6.72
N ARG A 343 0.96 8.28 -6.49
CA ARG A 343 0.51 7.08 -5.75
C ARG A 343 0.88 5.82 -6.51
#